data_5fb7253edd0dc917f07f7224000c3dc0
#
_entry.id   5fb7253edd0dc917f07f7224000c3dc0
#
_cell.length_a   1.000
_cell.length_b   1.000
_cell.length_c   1.000
_cell.angle_alpha   90.00
_cell.angle_beta   90.00
_cell.angle_gamma   90.00
#
_symmetry.space_group_name_H-M   'P 1'
#
loop_
_entity.id
_entity.type
_entity.pdbx_description
1 polymer ?
#
loop_
_entity_poly.entity_id
_entity_poly.type
_entity_poly.pdbx_seq_one_letter_code
_entity_poly.pdbx_strand_id
1 'polypeptide(L)'
;MTDFPIEHGHVLAFSRALGAQPPPDGGVPLTFPIAYAHFDPDWPLVMRPGQPWHGSGAEPGVKKGGGGLHAEQEFEYLRPLKAGETLTVHKRQGRTWTREGRSGALDFAERHTDFHDANGELVARATTVTVVKR
;
A
#
# COMPACT_ATOMS: atom_id res chain seq x y z
N MET A 1 12.87 0.14 6.12
CA MET A 1 12.06 0.12 7.35
C MET A 1 11.43 1.49 7.53
N THR A 2 10.14 1.55 7.75
CA THR A 2 9.38 2.80 7.83
C THR A 2 8.51 2.76 9.08
N ASP A 3 8.50 3.83 9.85
CA ASP A 3 7.55 3.97 10.95
C ASP A 3 6.23 4.50 10.40
N PHE A 4 5.14 3.87 10.82
CA PHE A 4 3.79 4.20 10.42
C PHE A 4 2.94 4.49 11.65
N PRO A 5 2.84 5.76 12.06
CA PRO A 5 1.93 6.15 13.14
C PRO A 5 0.48 6.11 12.65
N ILE A 6 -0.37 5.42 13.39
CA ILE A 6 -1.81 5.38 13.13
C ILE A 6 -2.47 6.54 13.87
N GLU A 7 -2.65 7.64 13.19
CA GLU A 7 -3.18 8.87 13.78
C GLU A 7 -4.70 8.94 13.64
N HIS A 8 -5.39 9.39 14.68
CA HIS A 8 -6.86 9.51 14.69
C HIS A 8 -7.39 10.37 13.54
N GLY A 9 -6.74 11.50 13.27
CA GLY A 9 -7.13 12.39 12.15
C GLY A 9 -6.95 11.74 10.79
N HIS A 10 -5.90 10.94 10.63
CA HIS A 10 -5.65 10.20 9.38
C HIS A 10 -6.70 9.08 9.18
N VAL A 11 -7.03 8.35 10.24
CA VAL A 11 -8.10 7.34 10.20
C VAL A 11 -9.45 7.99 9.84
N LEU A 12 -9.76 9.13 10.44
CA LEU A 12 -10.99 9.87 10.13
C LEU A 12 -11.04 10.31 8.66
N ALA A 13 -9.98 10.91 8.16
CA ALA A 13 -9.90 11.36 6.76
C ALA A 13 -10.01 10.19 5.78
N PHE A 14 -9.33 9.07 6.07
CA PHE A 14 -9.40 7.85 5.26
C PHE A 14 -10.82 7.27 5.24
N SER A 15 -11.46 7.17 6.41
CA SER A 15 -12.84 6.68 6.52
C SER A 15 -13.81 7.54 5.73
N ARG A 16 -13.70 8.87 5.82
CA ARG A 16 -14.51 9.80 5.04
C ARG A 16 -14.32 9.63 3.54
N ALA A 17 -13.09 9.41 3.09
CA ALA A 17 -12.79 9.14 1.69
C ALA A 17 -13.46 7.85 1.18
N LEU A 18 -13.66 6.86 2.06
CA LEU A 18 -14.41 5.64 1.76
C LEU A 18 -15.93 5.83 1.85
N GLY A 19 -16.42 7.00 2.27
CA GLY A 19 -17.83 7.23 2.52
C GLY A 19 -18.37 6.55 3.77
N ALA A 20 -17.51 6.26 4.74
CA ALA A 20 -17.84 5.53 5.97
C ALA A 20 -17.51 6.35 7.23
N GLN A 21 -18.05 5.90 8.35
CA GLN A 21 -17.61 6.38 9.66
C GLN A 21 -16.40 5.56 10.12
N PRO A 22 -15.50 6.13 10.93
CA PRO A 22 -14.44 5.35 11.54
C PRO A 22 -15.02 4.20 12.38
N PRO A 23 -14.36 3.03 12.41
CA PRO A 23 -14.78 1.96 13.30
C PRO A 23 -14.81 2.41 14.76
N PRO A 24 -15.70 1.86 15.60
CA PRO A 24 -15.78 2.23 17.02
C PRO A 24 -14.52 1.80 17.79
N ASP A 25 -14.37 2.34 19.01
CA ASP A 25 -13.31 1.97 19.96
C ASP A 25 -11.87 2.16 19.45
N GLY A 26 -11.65 3.19 18.63
CA GLY A 26 -10.33 3.48 18.08
C GLY A 26 -9.86 2.50 17.02
N GLY A 27 -10.76 1.69 16.46
CA GLY A 27 -10.44 0.81 15.34
C GLY A 27 -10.08 1.56 14.07
N VAL A 28 -9.55 0.85 13.09
CA VAL A 28 -9.19 1.39 11.79
C VAL A 28 -9.90 0.63 10.67
N PRO A 29 -10.18 1.28 9.52
CA PRO A 29 -10.72 0.56 8.37
C PRO A 29 -9.77 -0.56 7.91
N LEU A 30 -10.32 -1.67 7.42
CA LEU A 30 -9.52 -2.85 7.05
C LEU A 30 -8.49 -2.60 5.94
N THR A 31 -8.70 -1.59 5.12
CA THR A 31 -7.77 -1.21 4.05
C THR A 31 -6.80 -0.11 4.45
N PHE A 32 -6.92 0.44 5.67
CA PHE A 32 -6.10 1.54 6.15
C PHE A 32 -4.57 1.28 6.10
N PRO A 33 -4.07 0.05 6.26
CA PRO A 33 -2.63 -0.20 6.20
C PRO A 33 -1.94 0.30 4.93
N ILE A 34 -2.66 0.43 3.81
CA ILE A 34 -2.09 0.99 2.57
C ILE A 34 -1.63 2.46 2.75
N ALA A 35 -2.18 3.15 3.73
CA ALA A 35 -1.84 4.54 4.04
C ALA A 35 -0.40 4.72 4.55
N TYR A 36 0.30 3.63 4.90
CA TYR A 36 1.73 3.69 5.26
C TYR A 36 2.57 4.39 4.18
N ALA A 37 2.11 4.36 2.94
CA ALA A 37 2.78 4.98 1.81
C ALA A 37 3.03 6.49 2.02
N HIS A 38 2.19 7.17 2.80
CA HIS A 38 2.39 8.58 3.14
C HIS A 38 3.65 8.82 3.99
N PHE A 39 4.13 7.79 4.67
CA PHE A 39 5.30 7.84 5.54
C PHE A 39 6.55 7.20 4.91
N ASP A 40 6.38 6.54 3.76
CA ASP A 40 7.48 5.90 3.05
C ASP A 40 8.24 6.94 2.21
N PRO A 41 9.51 7.27 2.55
CA PRO A 41 10.26 8.27 1.83
C PRO A 41 10.56 7.88 0.37
N ASP A 42 10.51 6.59 0.07
CA ASP A 42 10.80 6.05 -1.25
C ASP A 42 9.55 5.87 -2.11
N TRP A 43 8.36 6.21 -1.57
CA TRP A 43 7.13 6.06 -2.33
C TRP A 43 7.07 7.07 -3.48
N PRO A 44 6.98 6.60 -4.74
CA PRO A 44 7.15 7.49 -5.90
C PRO A 44 6.00 8.49 -6.11
N LEU A 45 4.85 8.24 -5.51
CA LEU A 45 3.67 9.10 -5.66
C LEU A 45 3.50 10.12 -4.54
N VAL A 46 4.43 10.18 -3.58
CA VAL A 46 4.41 11.20 -2.54
C VAL A 46 4.85 12.54 -3.12
N MET A 47 4.03 13.56 -2.95
CA MET A 47 4.40 14.92 -3.33
C MET A 47 5.50 15.44 -2.42
N ARG A 48 6.55 16.02 -3.01
CA ARG A 48 7.68 16.62 -2.29
C ARG A 48 7.80 18.09 -2.64
N PRO A 49 7.90 18.98 -1.65
CA PRO A 49 8.08 20.41 -1.91
C PRO A 49 9.27 20.68 -2.82
N GLY A 50 9.07 21.56 -3.80
CA GLY A 50 10.13 21.94 -4.73
C GLY A 50 10.48 20.92 -5.82
N GLN A 51 9.78 19.79 -5.87
CA GLN A 51 9.97 18.77 -6.92
C GLN A 51 8.74 18.64 -7.80
N PRO A 52 8.92 18.41 -9.11
CA PRO A 52 7.80 18.10 -9.99
C PRO A 52 7.07 16.83 -9.50
N TRP A 53 5.76 16.88 -9.45
CA TRP A 53 4.94 15.72 -9.13
C TRP A 53 4.30 15.17 -10.40
N HIS A 54 4.66 13.94 -10.73
CA HIS A 54 4.14 13.29 -11.93
C HIS A 54 2.84 12.54 -11.67
N GLY A 55 2.42 12.42 -10.42
CA GLY A 55 1.12 11.88 -10.01
C GLY A 55 0.81 10.49 -10.52
N SER A 56 -0.46 10.15 -10.48
CA SER A 56 -1.02 8.97 -11.12
C SER A 56 -1.33 9.22 -12.61
N GLY A 57 -1.36 10.48 -13.03
CA GLY A 57 -1.53 10.89 -14.40
C GLY A 57 -0.19 11.11 -15.09
N ALA A 58 0.00 10.50 -16.25
CA ALA A 58 1.09 10.91 -17.11
C ALA A 58 0.80 12.30 -17.69
N GLU A 59 1.82 13.10 -17.90
CA GLU A 59 1.68 14.26 -18.76
C GLU A 59 1.16 13.81 -20.14
N PRO A 60 0.25 14.57 -20.78
CA PRO A 60 -0.22 14.22 -22.10
C PRO A 60 0.94 14.02 -23.07
N GLY A 61 0.97 12.87 -23.74
CA GLY A 61 2.02 12.53 -24.71
C GLY A 61 3.26 11.84 -24.14
N VAL A 62 3.38 11.72 -22.83
CA VAL A 62 4.48 10.95 -22.21
C VAL A 62 4.06 9.49 -22.05
N LYS A 63 4.71 8.58 -22.75
CA LYS A 63 4.55 7.14 -22.52
C LYS A 63 5.23 6.79 -21.21
N LYS A 64 4.47 6.37 -20.23
CA LYS A 64 5.02 5.71 -19.03
C LYS A 64 5.58 4.35 -19.47
N GLY A 65 6.90 4.23 -19.46
CA GLY A 65 7.54 2.94 -19.67
C GLY A 65 7.26 2.00 -18.52
N GLY A 66 6.87 0.76 -18.81
CA GLY A 66 6.93 -0.36 -17.88
C GLY A 66 6.00 -0.33 -16.68
N GLY A 67 4.91 0.41 -16.71
CA GLY A 67 3.94 0.44 -15.63
C GLY A 67 3.21 -0.88 -15.48
N GLY A 68 3.41 -1.57 -14.36
CA GLY A 68 2.60 -2.72 -13.98
C GLY A 68 1.19 -2.29 -13.60
N LEU A 69 0.24 -3.19 -13.83
CA LEU A 69 -1.13 -3.04 -13.33
C LEU A 69 -1.24 -3.69 -11.96
N HIS A 70 -2.05 -3.11 -11.11
CA HIS A 70 -2.43 -3.71 -9.84
C HIS A 70 -3.43 -4.84 -10.11
N ALA A 71 -3.04 -6.09 -9.85
CA ALA A 71 -3.87 -7.25 -10.12
C ALA A 71 -4.67 -7.70 -8.88
N GLU A 72 -4.02 -7.77 -7.71
CA GLU A 72 -4.64 -8.25 -6.48
C GLU A 72 -4.10 -7.49 -5.27
N GLN A 73 -4.96 -7.36 -4.26
CA GLN A 73 -4.60 -6.83 -2.95
C GLN A 73 -5.27 -7.68 -1.87
N GLU A 74 -4.47 -8.18 -0.94
CA GLU A 74 -4.94 -8.94 0.22
C GLU A 74 -4.45 -8.30 1.50
N PHE A 75 -5.30 -8.28 2.53
CA PHE A 75 -4.94 -7.87 3.88
C PHE A 75 -5.19 -9.02 4.84
N GLU A 76 -4.17 -9.39 5.60
CA GLU A 76 -4.22 -10.39 6.64
C GLU A 76 -3.95 -9.74 7.99
N TYR A 77 -4.82 -9.99 8.96
CA TYR A 77 -4.72 -9.44 10.30
C TYR A 77 -4.53 -10.56 11.32
N LEU A 78 -3.51 -10.41 12.17
CA LEU A 78 -3.31 -11.28 13.31
C LEU A 78 -4.01 -10.73 14.55
N ARG A 79 -4.24 -9.42 14.57
CA ARG A 79 -5.10 -8.71 15.52
C ARG A 79 -5.63 -7.43 14.89
N PRO A 80 -6.70 -6.82 15.48
CA PRO A 80 -7.12 -5.48 15.06
C PRO A 80 -6.03 -4.44 15.29
N LEU A 81 -5.93 -3.47 14.38
CA LEU A 81 -5.10 -2.28 14.57
C LEU A 81 -5.89 -1.20 15.27
N LYS A 82 -5.21 -0.32 15.99
CA LYS A 82 -5.84 0.78 16.72
C LYS A 82 -5.15 2.11 16.44
N ALA A 83 -5.96 3.16 16.35
CA ALA A 83 -5.45 4.51 16.34
C ALA A 83 -4.67 4.80 17.63
N GLY A 84 -3.56 5.49 17.51
CA GLY A 84 -2.65 5.81 18.61
C GLY A 84 -1.42 4.90 18.68
N GLU A 85 -1.41 3.75 18.00
CA GLU A 85 -0.19 2.92 17.92
C GLU A 85 0.70 3.34 16.75
N THR A 86 1.97 3.01 16.86
CA THR A 86 2.94 3.16 15.77
C THR A 86 3.44 1.80 15.37
N LEU A 87 3.34 1.49 14.07
CA LEU A 87 3.82 0.24 13.50
C LEU A 87 5.15 0.45 12.78
N THR A 88 5.93 -0.60 12.69
CA THR A 88 7.13 -0.64 11.84
C THR A 88 6.82 -1.46 10.60
N VAL A 89 7.14 -0.92 9.43
CA VAL A 89 6.77 -1.50 8.14
C VAL A 89 8.00 -2.07 7.46
N HIS A 90 7.92 -3.33 7.06
CA HIS A 90 8.95 -4.03 6.30
C HIS A 90 8.37 -4.52 4.97
N LYS A 91 9.04 -4.18 3.87
CA LYS A 91 8.68 -4.65 2.53
C LYS A 91 9.61 -5.79 2.11
N ARG A 92 9.04 -6.82 1.50
CA ARG A 92 9.81 -7.94 0.96
C ARG A 92 9.19 -8.45 -0.34
N GLN A 93 10.02 -9.03 -1.18
CA GLN A 93 9.58 -9.70 -2.40
C GLN A 93 8.89 -11.03 -2.06
N GLY A 94 7.83 -11.32 -2.79
CA GLY A 94 7.15 -12.60 -2.75
C GLY A 94 7.44 -13.43 -4.01
N ARG A 95 6.46 -14.22 -4.42
CA ARG A 95 6.55 -15.08 -5.60
C ARG A 95 6.50 -14.26 -6.90
N THR A 96 7.10 -14.81 -7.94
CA THR A 96 6.92 -14.35 -9.31
C THR A 96 6.49 -15.53 -10.18
N TRP A 97 5.63 -15.28 -11.16
CA TRP A 97 5.18 -16.31 -12.12
C TRP A 97 4.76 -15.68 -13.42
N THR A 98 4.67 -16.49 -14.44
CA THR A 98 4.25 -16.06 -15.78
C THR A 98 3.04 -16.87 -16.21
N ARG A 99 2.09 -16.21 -16.87
CA ARG A 99 0.95 -16.86 -17.53
C ARG A 99 0.84 -16.39 -18.97
N GLU A 100 0.41 -17.27 -19.84
CA GLU A 100 0.06 -16.92 -21.21
C GLU A 100 -1.33 -16.30 -21.23
N GLY A 101 -1.42 -15.09 -21.77
CA GLY A 101 -2.66 -14.39 -22.03
C GLY A 101 -3.01 -14.37 -23.52
N ARG A 102 -4.20 -13.89 -23.86
CA ARG A 102 -4.68 -13.81 -25.26
C ARG A 102 -3.75 -12.95 -26.15
N SER A 103 -3.10 -11.94 -25.58
CA SER A 103 -2.26 -10.98 -26.29
C SER A 103 -0.77 -11.08 -25.94
N GLY A 104 -0.33 -12.19 -25.35
CA GLY A 104 1.05 -12.46 -24.97
C GLY A 104 1.23 -12.87 -23.53
N ALA A 105 2.47 -13.03 -23.11
CA ALA A 105 2.82 -13.43 -21.75
C ALA A 105 2.59 -12.31 -20.75
N LEU A 106 2.10 -12.69 -19.58
CA LEU A 106 1.88 -11.83 -18.42
C LEU A 106 2.82 -12.23 -17.29
N ASP A 107 3.63 -11.29 -16.83
CA ASP A 107 4.54 -11.51 -15.71
C ASP A 107 3.91 -10.95 -14.42
N PHE A 108 3.73 -11.81 -13.43
CA PHE A 108 3.18 -11.47 -12.13
C PHE A 108 4.28 -11.39 -11.09
N ALA A 109 4.17 -10.42 -10.21
CA ALA A 109 5.06 -10.27 -9.07
C ALA A 109 4.27 -9.96 -7.80
N GLU A 110 4.56 -10.70 -6.75
CA GLU A 110 3.98 -10.55 -5.42
C GLU A 110 4.94 -9.76 -4.54
N ARG A 111 4.39 -8.85 -3.75
CA ARG A 111 5.12 -8.09 -2.75
C ARG A 111 4.35 -8.13 -1.44
N HIS A 112 5.07 -8.40 -0.37
CA HIS A 112 4.53 -8.36 0.99
C HIS A 112 4.96 -7.10 1.70
N THR A 113 4.02 -6.51 2.42
CA THR A 113 4.25 -5.41 3.35
C THR A 113 3.84 -5.90 4.74
N ASP A 114 4.81 -6.10 5.59
CA ASP A 114 4.62 -6.63 6.94
C ASP A 114 4.62 -5.49 7.96
N PHE A 115 3.60 -5.47 8.82
CA PHE A 115 3.42 -4.47 9.86
C PHE A 115 3.67 -5.09 11.21
N HIS A 116 4.63 -4.54 11.94
CA HIS A 116 5.02 -5.01 13.29
C HIS A 116 4.69 -3.96 14.33
N ASP A 117 4.28 -4.40 15.51
CA ASP A 117 4.02 -3.51 16.63
C ASP A 117 5.30 -3.08 17.36
N ALA A 118 5.14 -2.32 18.46
CA ALA A 118 6.25 -1.85 19.26
C ALA A 118 7.07 -2.96 19.92
N ASN A 119 6.49 -4.16 20.06
CA ASN A 119 7.18 -5.35 20.58
C ASN A 119 7.89 -6.16 19.48
N GLY A 120 7.79 -5.73 18.23
CA GLY A 120 8.34 -6.45 17.09
C GLY A 120 7.50 -7.62 16.60
N GLU A 121 6.26 -7.75 17.08
CA GLU A 121 5.34 -8.80 16.65
C GLU A 121 4.62 -8.42 15.37
N LEU A 122 4.51 -9.37 14.43
CA LEU A 122 3.72 -9.19 13.21
C LEU A 122 2.24 -9.07 13.58
N VAL A 123 1.61 -7.98 13.19
CA VAL A 123 0.19 -7.72 13.50
C VAL A 123 -0.70 -7.68 12.26
N ALA A 124 -0.13 -7.36 11.11
CA ALA A 124 -0.84 -7.36 9.84
C ALA A 124 0.13 -7.55 8.68
N ARG A 125 -0.40 -8.01 7.56
CA ARG A 125 0.33 -8.16 6.29
C ARG A 125 -0.56 -7.72 5.14
N ALA A 126 -0.02 -6.91 4.26
CA ALA A 126 -0.62 -6.62 2.97
C ALA A 126 0.16 -7.35 1.88
N THR A 127 -0.55 -8.05 1.01
CA THR A 127 0.05 -8.72 -0.15
C THR A 127 -0.50 -8.07 -1.41
N THR A 128 0.40 -7.54 -2.23
CA THR A 128 0.07 -6.89 -3.50
C THR A 128 0.62 -7.74 -4.63
N VAL A 129 -0.21 -7.98 -5.65
CA VAL A 129 0.20 -8.62 -6.89
C VAL A 129 0.10 -7.61 -8.01
N THR A 130 1.21 -7.42 -8.71
CA THR A 130 1.27 -6.60 -9.92
C THR A 130 1.47 -7.48 -11.14
N VAL A 131 1.00 -7.01 -12.29
CA VAL A 131 1.15 -7.71 -13.56
C VAL A 131 1.72 -6.77 -14.61
N VAL A 132 2.68 -7.28 -15.37
CA VAL A 132 3.29 -6.58 -16.51
C VAL A 132 3.11 -7.44 -17.73
N LYS A 133 2.66 -6.84 -18.84
CA LYS A 133 2.60 -7.50 -20.14
C LYS A 133 3.98 -7.45 -20.78
N ARG A 134 4.47 -8.60 -21.23
CA ARG A 134 5.69 -8.69 -22.05
C ARG A 134 5.52 -8.05 -23.41
#